data_f4aa83181741d634a59b0128fe452309
#
_entry.id   f4aa83181741d634a59b0128fe452309
#
_cell.length_a   1.000
_cell.length_b   1.000
_cell.length_c   1.000
_cell.angle_alpha   90.00
_cell.angle_beta   90.00
_cell.angle_gamma   90.00
#
_symmetry.space_group_name_H-M   'P 1'
#
loop_
_entity.id
_entity.type
_entity.pdbx_description
1 polymer ?
#
loop_
_entity_poly.entity_id
_entity_poly.type
_entity_poly.pdbx_seq_one_letter_code
_entity_poly.pdbx_strand_id
1 'polypeptide(L)'
;MEGRWTSGSTLYQKTEPTGGYHMLHCEASGWYNSTRVLAWMIYLNDLDEEDDGGETEFLYQSRRIKPKKNLGVVWPGGITHLHRGNPPLKKTKKILTGWIQPCGDMHLYEPNFISAEQDNMQITREGKPYER
;
A
#
# COMPACT_ATOMS: atom_id res chain seq x y z
N MET A 1 2.07 -20.28 -4.48
CA MET A 1 1.62 -19.39 -3.39
C MET A 1 0.10 -19.57 -3.27
N GLU A 2 -0.32 -20.48 -2.40
CA GLU A 2 -1.73 -20.76 -2.15
C GLU A 2 -2.19 -19.89 -0.97
N GLY A 3 -2.62 -18.69 -1.26
CA GLY A 3 -3.15 -17.78 -0.27
C GLY A 3 -4.42 -17.12 -0.80
N ARG A 4 -5.40 -16.92 0.06
CA ARG A 4 -6.55 -16.10 -0.27
C ARG A 4 -6.15 -14.63 -0.16
N TRP A 5 -6.54 -13.85 -1.13
CA TRP A 5 -6.25 -12.42 -1.20
C TRP A 5 -7.55 -11.65 -1.24
N THR A 6 -7.59 -10.53 -0.62
CA THR A 6 -8.72 -9.62 -0.65
C THR A 6 -8.24 -8.20 -0.95
N SER A 7 -9.05 -7.48 -1.71
CA SER A 7 -9.00 -6.03 -1.68
C SER A 7 -9.90 -5.60 -0.53
N GLY A 8 -9.32 -5.10 0.53
CA GLY A 8 -10.07 -4.60 1.67
C GLY A 8 -11.07 -3.49 1.30
N SER A 9 -11.24 -2.52 2.15
CA SER A 9 -12.13 -1.38 1.85
C SER A 9 -11.62 -0.58 0.66
N THR A 10 -12.55 -0.20 -0.22
CA THR A 10 -12.29 0.76 -1.30
C THR A 10 -12.59 2.16 -0.78
N LEU A 11 -11.63 3.06 -0.93
CA LEU A 11 -11.78 4.46 -0.56
C LEU A 11 -12.00 5.33 -1.80
N TYR A 12 -13.03 6.16 -1.76
CA TYR A 12 -13.16 7.28 -2.68
C TYR A 12 -12.46 8.50 -2.08
N GLN A 13 -11.54 9.09 -2.82
CA GLN A 13 -10.84 10.29 -2.41
C GLN A 13 -11.09 11.42 -3.40
N LYS A 14 -11.47 12.56 -2.88
CA LYS A 14 -11.63 13.82 -3.60
C LYS A 14 -10.63 14.81 -3.03
N THR A 15 -9.74 15.32 -3.87
CA THR A 15 -8.72 16.30 -3.49
C THR A 15 -8.96 17.59 -4.26
N GLU A 16 -9.28 18.63 -3.55
CA GLU A 16 -9.44 19.98 -4.13
C GLU A 16 -8.08 20.57 -4.52
N PRO A 17 -8.04 21.58 -5.41
CA PRO A 17 -6.82 22.28 -5.75
C PRO A 17 -6.03 22.70 -4.52
N THR A 18 -4.71 22.53 -4.59
CA THR A 18 -3.72 22.75 -3.51
C THR A 18 -3.79 21.78 -2.32
N GLY A 19 -4.82 20.95 -2.23
CA GLY A 19 -4.92 19.89 -1.25
C GLY A 19 -4.08 18.66 -1.65
N GLY A 20 -3.97 17.67 -0.77
CA GLY A 20 -3.39 16.37 -1.08
C GLY A 20 -2.57 15.75 0.02
N TYR A 21 -2.10 14.54 -0.24
CA TYR A 21 -1.24 13.79 0.65
C TYR A 21 0.21 13.88 0.15
N HIS A 22 0.90 14.90 0.65
CA HIS A 22 2.21 15.32 0.10
C HIS A 22 3.40 14.61 0.74
N MET A 23 3.20 13.92 1.86
CA MET A 23 4.28 13.20 2.51
C MET A 23 4.61 11.93 1.76
N LEU A 24 5.90 11.70 1.53
CA LEU A 24 6.37 10.42 1.03
C LEU A 24 6.09 9.33 2.05
N HIS A 25 5.43 8.27 1.61
CA HIS A 25 5.04 7.15 2.45
C HIS A 25 5.05 5.84 1.67
N CYS A 26 4.97 4.75 2.38
CA CYS A 26 4.58 3.44 1.86
C CYS A 26 3.35 2.95 2.62
N GLU A 27 2.64 2.00 2.03
CA GLU A 27 1.38 1.52 2.58
C GLU A 27 1.58 0.60 3.79
N ALA A 28 2.61 -0.23 3.75
CA ALA A 28 2.96 -1.17 4.81
C ALA A 28 4.01 -0.54 5.75
N SER A 29 3.65 0.54 6.44
CA SER A 29 4.58 1.33 7.24
C SER A 29 4.49 1.11 8.75
N GLY A 30 3.55 0.28 9.23
CA GLY A 30 3.35 0.04 10.65
C GLY A 30 2.59 -1.25 10.93
N TRP A 31 2.42 -1.56 12.21
CA TRP A 31 1.78 -2.81 12.66
C TRP A 31 0.41 -3.06 12.01
N TYR A 32 -0.46 -2.05 12.01
CA TYR A 32 -1.84 -2.20 11.52
C TYR A 32 -1.97 -2.36 10.01
N ASN A 33 -0.97 -1.94 9.26
CA ASN A 33 -0.99 -1.93 7.80
C ASN A 33 0.12 -2.78 7.17
N SER A 34 0.87 -3.53 8.00
CA SER A 34 1.97 -4.39 7.56
C SER A 34 1.56 -5.44 6.52
N THR A 35 0.29 -5.83 6.52
CA THR A 35 -0.27 -6.82 5.59
C THR A 35 -0.65 -6.27 4.21
N ARG A 36 -0.52 -4.97 3.98
CA ARG A 36 -0.79 -4.35 2.68
C ARG A 36 0.31 -4.67 1.69
N VAL A 37 0.14 -5.75 0.95
CA VAL A 37 1.17 -6.25 0.01
C VAL A 37 1.22 -5.42 -1.26
N LEU A 38 0.04 -5.09 -1.80
CA LEU A 38 -0.09 -4.21 -2.95
C LEU A 38 -1.05 -3.06 -2.60
N ALA A 39 -0.79 -1.91 -3.19
CA ALA A 39 -1.76 -0.83 -3.28
C ALA A 39 -2.25 -0.71 -4.71
N TRP A 40 -3.46 -0.24 -4.87
CA TRP A 40 -4.05 0.04 -6.18
C TRP A 40 -4.82 1.35 -6.16
N MET A 41 -4.89 1.98 -7.32
CA MET A 41 -5.63 3.22 -7.51
C MET A 41 -6.21 3.27 -8.92
N ILE A 42 -7.38 3.88 -9.06
CA ILE A 42 -8.00 4.20 -10.33
C ILE A 42 -8.30 5.70 -10.34
N TYR A 43 -7.82 6.40 -11.35
CA TYR A 43 -8.16 7.79 -11.57
C TYR A 43 -9.56 7.90 -12.20
N LEU A 44 -10.39 8.78 -11.65
CA LEU A 44 -11.78 8.95 -12.08
C LEU A 44 -11.98 10.15 -13.01
N ASN A 45 -10.96 10.99 -13.14
CA ASN A 45 -10.97 12.13 -14.05
C ASN A 45 -9.57 12.44 -14.59
N ASP A 46 -9.53 13.24 -15.64
CA ASP A 46 -8.31 13.68 -16.28
C ASP A 46 -7.75 14.93 -15.60
N LEU A 47 -6.43 14.95 -15.38
CA LEU A 47 -5.62 16.12 -15.08
C LEU A 47 -4.45 16.09 -16.08
N ASP A 48 -4.74 16.39 -17.32
CA ASP A 48 -3.87 16.14 -18.47
C ASP A 48 -3.16 17.37 -19.00
N GLU A 49 -3.57 18.56 -18.55
CA GLU A 49 -2.86 19.79 -18.87
C GLU A 49 -1.50 19.83 -18.17
N GLU A 50 -0.55 20.53 -18.75
CA GLU A 50 0.85 20.53 -18.32
C GLU A 50 1.02 20.94 -16.85
N ASP A 51 0.18 21.86 -16.39
CA ASP A 51 0.24 22.45 -15.06
C ASP A 51 -0.98 22.12 -14.18
N ASP A 52 -1.72 21.05 -14.51
CA ASP A 52 -2.80 20.57 -13.64
C ASP A 52 -2.31 19.97 -12.32
N GLY A 53 -1.10 19.44 -12.28
CA GLY A 53 -0.57 18.75 -11.11
C GLY A 53 -1.28 17.43 -10.82
N GLY A 54 -1.32 17.03 -9.56
CA GLY A 54 -2.08 15.87 -9.11
C GLY A 54 -1.45 14.51 -9.40
N GLU A 55 -0.23 14.46 -9.91
CA GLU A 55 0.46 13.20 -10.22
C GLU A 55 0.64 12.34 -8.98
N THR A 56 0.70 11.04 -9.18
CA THR A 56 1.27 10.12 -8.20
C THR A 56 2.75 9.96 -8.49
N GLU A 57 3.58 10.35 -7.53
CA GLU A 57 5.04 10.35 -7.67
C GLU A 57 5.63 9.20 -6.87
N PHE A 58 6.45 8.40 -7.53
CA PHE A 58 7.25 7.31 -6.95
C PHE A 58 8.71 7.73 -6.88
N LEU A 59 9.24 7.82 -5.65
CA LEU A 59 10.58 8.38 -5.41
C LEU A 59 11.68 7.55 -6.05
N TYR A 60 11.78 6.29 -5.68
CA TYR A 60 12.90 5.43 -6.12
C TYR A 60 12.83 5.03 -7.59
N GLN A 61 11.63 5.00 -8.15
CA GLN A 61 11.42 4.73 -9.57
C GLN A 61 11.59 5.98 -10.44
N SER A 62 11.76 7.16 -9.82
CA SER A 62 11.80 8.47 -10.50
C SER A 62 10.65 8.64 -11.50
N ARG A 63 9.44 8.28 -11.04
CA ARG A 63 8.27 8.19 -11.91
C ARG A 63 7.16 9.09 -11.39
N ARG A 64 6.53 9.83 -12.29
CA ARG A 64 5.30 10.59 -12.05
C ARG A 64 4.22 10.08 -13.00
N ILE A 65 3.06 9.73 -12.45
CA ILE A 65 1.92 9.24 -13.21
C ILE A 65 0.84 10.31 -13.19
N LYS A 66 0.55 10.89 -14.34
CA LYS A 66 -0.53 11.86 -14.50
C LYS A 66 -1.88 11.19 -14.34
N PRO A 67 -2.83 11.84 -13.66
CA PRO A 67 -4.20 11.36 -13.59
C PRO A 67 -4.84 11.33 -14.98
N LYS A 68 -5.26 10.15 -15.39
CA LYS A 68 -6.03 9.93 -16.60
C LYS A 68 -7.25 9.07 -16.25
N LYS A 69 -8.42 9.52 -16.63
CA LYS A 69 -9.67 8.80 -16.36
C LYS A 69 -9.57 7.34 -16.79
N ASN A 70 -9.99 6.45 -15.92
CA ASN A 70 -9.95 5.00 -16.08
C ASN A 70 -8.53 4.38 -16.09
N LEU A 71 -7.47 5.15 -15.84
CA LEU A 71 -6.14 4.60 -15.64
C LEU A 71 -6.06 3.97 -14.26
N GLY A 72 -5.80 2.66 -14.22
CA GLY A 72 -5.49 1.92 -13.02
C GLY A 72 -3.97 1.82 -12.81
N VAL A 73 -3.54 1.95 -11.57
CA VAL A 73 -2.15 1.77 -11.15
C VAL A 73 -2.10 0.82 -9.97
N VAL A 74 -1.17 -0.12 -10.00
CA VAL A 74 -0.93 -1.08 -8.91
C VAL A 74 0.56 -1.07 -8.60
N TRP A 75 0.91 -1.08 -7.31
CA TRP A 75 2.31 -1.10 -6.87
C TRP A 75 2.48 -1.86 -5.56
N PRO A 76 3.70 -2.37 -5.27
CA PRO A 76 4.03 -2.97 -3.98
C PRO A 76 3.82 -2.00 -2.82
N GLY A 77 3.18 -2.45 -1.75
CA GLY A 77 2.86 -1.63 -0.58
C GLY A 77 4.05 -1.31 0.32
N GLY A 78 5.20 -1.97 0.11
CA GLY A 78 6.38 -1.85 0.97
C GLY A 78 7.28 -0.66 0.67
N ILE A 79 8.38 -0.58 1.43
CA ILE A 79 9.35 0.53 1.42
C ILE A 79 10.05 0.78 0.08
N THR A 80 10.03 -0.19 -0.84
CA THR A 80 10.62 -0.07 -2.17
C THR A 80 9.85 0.89 -3.08
N HIS A 81 8.61 1.23 -2.72
CA HIS A 81 7.72 2.10 -3.51
C HIS A 81 7.22 3.27 -2.67
N LEU A 82 8.17 4.03 -2.09
CA LEU A 82 7.83 5.31 -1.47
C LEU A 82 7.21 6.24 -2.50
N HIS A 83 6.04 6.75 -2.18
CA HIS A 83 5.27 7.57 -3.09
C HIS A 83 4.50 8.67 -2.36
N ARG A 84 3.98 9.60 -3.13
CA ARG A 84 3.09 10.67 -2.66
C ARG A 84 2.10 11.07 -3.73
N GLY A 85 1.00 11.67 -3.32
CA GLY A 85 0.10 12.40 -4.23
C GLY A 85 0.52 13.86 -4.31
N ASN A 86 0.96 14.30 -5.47
CA ASN A 86 1.21 15.73 -5.71
C ASN A 86 -0.13 16.49 -5.69
N PRO A 87 -0.14 17.76 -5.25
CA PRO A 87 -1.36 18.55 -5.24
C PRO A 87 -1.89 18.77 -6.66
N PRO A 88 -3.19 18.61 -6.90
CA PRO A 88 -3.80 19.18 -8.08
C PRO A 88 -3.76 20.71 -7.97
N LEU A 89 -3.52 21.39 -9.06
CA LEU A 89 -3.34 22.85 -9.05
C LEU A 89 -4.56 23.61 -9.55
N LYS A 90 -5.26 23.06 -10.52
CA LYS A 90 -6.39 23.73 -11.18
C LYS A 90 -7.72 22.99 -11.03
N LYS A 91 -7.69 21.68 -11.13
CA LYS A 91 -8.88 20.82 -11.14
C LYS A 91 -8.90 19.90 -9.93
N THR A 92 -10.07 19.57 -9.44
CA THR A 92 -10.24 18.56 -8.39
C THR A 92 -9.78 17.18 -8.88
N LYS A 93 -8.93 16.51 -8.12
CA LYS A 93 -8.53 15.13 -8.36
C LYS A 93 -9.51 14.17 -7.69
N LYS A 94 -9.94 13.14 -8.42
CA LYS A 94 -10.84 12.10 -7.90
C LYS A 94 -10.24 10.73 -8.18
N ILE A 95 -10.17 9.89 -7.15
CA ILE A 95 -9.63 8.54 -7.26
C ILE A 95 -10.46 7.53 -6.46
N LEU A 96 -10.41 6.27 -6.88
CA LEU A 96 -10.66 5.12 -6.03
C LEU A 96 -9.32 4.51 -5.66
N THR A 97 -9.14 4.08 -4.43
CA THR A 97 -7.93 3.43 -3.97
C THR A 97 -8.23 2.34 -2.94
N GLY A 98 -7.32 1.41 -2.80
CA GLY A 98 -7.42 0.32 -1.86
C GLY A 98 -6.13 -0.50 -1.80
N TRP A 99 -6.19 -1.57 -1.03
CA TRP A 99 -5.03 -2.42 -0.76
C TRP A 99 -5.37 -3.87 -0.96
N ILE A 100 -4.44 -4.63 -1.49
CA ILE A 100 -4.51 -6.08 -1.57
C ILE A 100 -3.69 -6.63 -0.43
N GLN A 101 -4.33 -7.46 0.37
CA GLN A 101 -3.74 -8.09 1.54
C GLN A 101 -4.17 -9.56 1.64
N PRO A 102 -3.38 -10.41 2.30
CA PRO A 102 -3.80 -11.77 2.54
C PRO A 102 -5.08 -11.77 3.39
N CYS A 103 -6.01 -12.62 3.03
CA CYS A 103 -7.13 -12.96 3.88
C CYS A 103 -7.05 -14.46 4.18
N GLY A 104 -7.01 -14.81 5.45
CA GLY A 104 -7.06 -16.18 5.93
C GLY A 104 -7.95 -16.25 7.15
N ASP A 105 -8.47 -17.43 7.42
CA ASP A 105 -9.02 -17.69 8.74
C ASP A 105 -7.86 -17.56 9.73
N MET A 106 -7.91 -16.53 10.55
CA MET A 106 -6.91 -16.32 11.61
C MET A 106 -6.73 -17.59 12.46
N HIS A 107 -7.79 -18.36 12.60
CA HIS A 107 -7.76 -19.65 13.31
C HIS A 107 -6.89 -20.74 12.65
N LEU A 108 -6.57 -20.62 11.36
CA LEU A 108 -5.68 -21.57 10.68
C LEU A 108 -4.21 -21.18 10.81
N TYR A 109 -3.91 -19.90 11.06
CA TYR A 109 -2.55 -19.39 11.15
C TYR A 109 -2.05 -19.25 12.58
N GLU A 110 -2.92 -18.93 13.54
CA GLU A 110 -2.50 -18.71 14.92
C GLU A 110 -1.79 -19.92 15.55
N PRO A 111 -2.27 -21.16 15.45
CA PRO A 111 -1.58 -22.28 16.08
C PRO A 111 -0.19 -22.55 15.49
N ASN A 112 -0.07 -22.42 14.16
CA ASN A 112 1.21 -22.68 13.48
C ASN A 112 2.19 -21.52 13.66
N PHE A 113 1.70 -20.29 13.67
CA PHE A 113 2.52 -19.11 13.91
C PHE A 113 3.01 -19.06 15.37
N ILE A 114 2.12 -19.36 16.32
CA ILE A 114 2.48 -19.37 17.74
C ILE A 114 3.48 -20.48 18.04
N SER A 115 3.33 -21.66 17.43
CA SER A 115 4.29 -22.75 17.63
C SER A 115 5.64 -22.44 16.99
N ALA A 116 5.67 -21.86 15.80
CA ALA A 116 6.91 -21.45 15.16
C ALA A 116 7.59 -20.29 15.91
N GLU A 117 6.81 -19.36 16.44
CA GLU A 117 7.31 -18.24 17.22
C GLU A 117 7.81 -18.70 18.61
N GLN A 118 7.14 -19.66 19.23
CA GLN A 118 7.62 -20.27 20.45
C GLN A 118 8.92 -21.02 20.26
N ASP A 119 9.05 -21.76 19.18
CA ASP A 119 10.28 -22.44 18.81
C ASP A 119 11.43 -21.43 18.60
N ASN A 120 11.18 -20.36 17.85
CA ASN A 120 12.14 -19.29 17.64
C ASN A 120 12.46 -18.50 18.92
N MET A 121 11.47 -18.29 19.77
CA MET A 121 11.67 -17.62 21.06
C MET A 121 12.49 -18.48 22.02
N GLN A 122 12.37 -19.79 21.97
CA GLN A 122 13.23 -20.68 22.76
C GLN A 122 14.68 -20.60 22.30
N ILE A 123 14.92 -20.60 20.99
CA ILE A 123 16.27 -20.41 20.43
C ILE A 123 16.87 -19.06 20.89
N THR A 124 16.09 -17.99 20.82
CA THR A 124 16.56 -16.64 21.21
C THR A 124 16.73 -16.46 22.72
N ARG A 125 15.83 -17.02 23.52
CA ARG A 125 15.89 -16.89 24.99
C ARG A 125 16.99 -17.70 25.63
N GLU A 126 17.21 -18.89 25.12
CA GLU A 126 18.20 -19.81 25.73
C GLU A 126 19.58 -19.71 25.08
N GLY A 127 19.71 -18.99 23.96
CA GLY A 127 20.97 -18.88 23.22
C GLY A 127 21.49 -20.23 22.71
N LYS A 128 20.63 -21.25 22.69
CA LYS A 128 20.95 -22.60 22.23
C LYS A 128 20.36 -22.85 20.85
N PRO A 129 21.06 -23.60 19.99
CA PRO A 129 20.46 -24.09 18.77
C PRO A 129 19.25 -24.95 19.13
N TYR A 130 18.20 -24.82 18.32
CA TYR A 130 16.99 -25.62 18.48
C TYR A 130 17.33 -27.09 18.21
N GLU A 131 17.34 -27.90 19.26
CA GLU A 131 17.48 -29.34 19.14
C GLU A 131 16.08 -29.97 19.13
N ARG A 132 15.74 -30.65 18.05
CA ARG A 132 14.60 -31.53 17.95
C ARG A 132 14.98 -32.95 18.30
#